data_2136c140640dfa9a3e74604f2419c44c
#
_entry.id   2136c140640dfa9a3e74604f2419c44c
#
_cell.length_a   1.000
_cell.length_b   1.000
_cell.length_c   1.000
_cell.angle_alpha   90.00
_cell.angle_beta   90.00
_cell.angle_gamma   90.00
#
_symmetry.space_group_name_H-M   'P 1'
#
loop_
_entity.id
_entity.type
_entity.pdbx_description
1 polymer ?
#
loop_
_entity_poly.entity_id
_entity_poly.type
_entity_poly.pdbx_seq_one_letter_code
_entity_poly.pdbx_strand_id
1 'polypeptide(L)'
;MKEEAREYYHFLLTVCQDENIPLVTVYRQLREFLERLCRTQMPDGSLQMTDLSARVSFVASKVGLSVVEQNRLHTFRLTSNAVLNRQSEPSRENLLRDIKTLTFFV
;
A
#
# COMPACT_ATOMS: atom_id res chain seq x y z
N MET A 1 -9.03 -13.12 -6.97
CA MET A 1 -8.09 -12.27 -6.19
C MET A 1 -7.90 -10.88 -6.76
N LYS A 2 -7.59 -10.74 -8.04
CA LYS A 2 -7.53 -9.43 -8.68
C LYS A 2 -8.83 -8.64 -8.57
N GLU A 3 -9.96 -9.34 -8.66
CA GLU A 3 -11.28 -8.73 -8.58
C GLU A 3 -11.56 -8.19 -7.18
N GLU A 4 -11.25 -8.94 -6.13
CA GLU A 4 -11.39 -8.49 -4.74
C GLU A 4 -10.47 -7.30 -4.47
N ALA A 5 -9.23 -7.36 -4.95
CA ALA A 5 -8.27 -6.26 -4.79
C ALA A 5 -8.78 -5.00 -5.49
N ARG A 6 -9.35 -5.15 -6.69
CA ARG A 6 -9.90 -4.04 -7.44
C ARG A 6 -11.11 -3.41 -6.76
N GLU A 7 -12.00 -4.23 -6.23
CA GLU A 7 -13.16 -3.76 -5.47
C GLU A 7 -12.73 -3.01 -4.23
N TYR A 8 -11.75 -3.54 -3.49
CA TYR A 8 -11.24 -2.90 -2.30
C TYR A 8 -10.52 -1.59 -2.65
N TYR A 9 -9.81 -1.55 -3.76
CA TYR A 9 -9.18 -0.33 -4.25
C TYR A 9 -10.22 0.77 -4.52
N HIS A 10 -11.32 0.43 -5.19
CA HIS A 10 -12.40 1.38 -5.45
C HIS A 10 -13.05 1.87 -4.16
N PHE A 11 -13.23 0.99 -3.20
CA PHE A 11 -13.71 1.36 -1.87
C PHE A 11 -12.77 2.37 -1.21
N LEU A 12 -11.47 2.13 -1.27
CA LEU A 12 -10.49 3.05 -0.68
C LEU A 12 -10.48 4.41 -1.38
N LEU A 13 -10.68 4.45 -2.70
CA LEU A 13 -10.81 5.71 -3.41
C LEU A 13 -11.99 6.52 -2.88
N THR A 14 -13.12 5.88 -2.65
CA THR A 14 -14.33 6.52 -2.10
C THR A 14 -14.04 7.05 -0.69
N VAL A 15 -13.43 6.24 0.16
CA VAL A 15 -13.07 6.61 1.53
C VAL A 15 -12.12 7.80 1.54
N CYS A 16 -11.15 7.81 0.63
CA CYS A 16 -10.17 8.89 0.52
C CYS A 16 -10.82 10.24 0.17
N GLN A 17 -11.92 10.23 -0.56
CA GLN A 17 -12.63 11.45 -0.95
C GLN A 17 -13.57 11.95 0.13
N ASP A 18 -13.82 11.17 1.17
CA ASP A 18 -14.70 11.56 2.27
C ASP A 18 -13.93 12.42 3.27
N GLU A 19 -14.26 13.69 3.33
CA GLU A 19 -13.62 14.66 4.21
C GLU A 19 -13.89 14.40 5.70
N ASN A 20 -14.88 13.60 6.02
CA ASN A 20 -15.23 13.27 7.41
C ASN A 20 -14.36 12.16 7.99
N ILE A 21 -13.61 11.45 7.14
CA ILE A 21 -12.73 10.38 7.58
C ILE A 21 -11.33 10.94 7.78
N PRO A 22 -10.71 10.79 8.97
CA PRO A 22 -9.35 11.25 9.21
C PRO A 22 -8.36 10.58 8.26
N LEU A 23 -7.42 11.34 7.72
CA LEU A 23 -6.42 10.83 6.79
C LEU A 23 -5.56 9.73 7.39
N VAL A 24 -5.26 9.81 8.69
CA VAL A 24 -4.50 8.76 9.39
C VAL A 24 -5.24 7.42 9.30
N THR A 25 -6.56 7.43 9.46
CA THR A 25 -7.38 6.22 9.35
C THR A 25 -7.28 5.63 7.94
N VAL A 26 -7.33 6.48 6.92
CA VAL A 26 -7.20 6.02 5.53
C VAL A 26 -5.82 5.42 5.29
N TYR A 27 -4.75 6.06 5.77
CA TYR A 27 -3.39 5.52 5.63
C TYR A 27 -3.24 4.16 6.30
N ARG A 28 -3.87 3.96 7.45
CA ARG A 28 -3.85 2.65 8.13
C ARG A 28 -4.50 1.58 7.26
N GLN A 29 -5.63 1.89 6.65
CA GLN A 29 -6.33 0.95 5.77
C GLN A 29 -5.52 0.67 4.50
N LEU A 30 -4.86 1.68 3.93
CA LEU A 30 -4.01 1.50 2.76
C LEU A 30 -2.81 0.60 3.07
N ARG A 31 -2.20 0.78 4.23
CA ARG A 31 -1.08 -0.05 4.64
C ARG A 31 -1.50 -1.49 4.86
N GLU A 32 -2.63 -1.73 5.51
CA GLU A 32 -3.19 -3.06 5.68
C GLU A 32 -3.48 -3.71 4.33
N PHE A 33 -3.98 -2.95 3.38
CA PHE A 33 -4.22 -3.42 2.02
C PHE A 33 -2.92 -3.84 1.34
N LEU A 34 -1.87 -3.04 1.43
CA LEU A 34 -0.56 -3.38 0.89
C LEU A 34 -0.02 -4.66 1.52
N GLU A 35 -0.11 -4.80 2.84
CA GLU A 35 0.32 -6.01 3.54
C GLU A 35 -0.45 -7.24 3.05
N ARG A 36 -1.75 -7.11 2.87
CA ARG A 36 -2.60 -8.19 2.36
C ARG A 36 -2.22 -8.57 0.93
N LEU A 37 -2.00 -7.59 0.06
CA LEU A 37 -1.59 -7.85 -1.32
C LEU A 37 -0.25 -8.59 -1.36
N CYS A 38 0.71 -8.17 -0.56
CA CYS A 38 2.00 -8.85 -0.48
C CYS A 38 1.84 -10.28 0.02
N ARG A 39 1.02 -10.49 1.05
CA ARG A 39 0.80 -11.81 1.63
C ARG A 39 0.19 -12.78 0.62
N THR A 40 -0.74 -12.32 -0.21
CA THR A 40 -1.40 -13.16 -1.20
C THR A 40 -0.47 -13.56 -2.34
N GLN A 41 0.58 -12.80 -2.59
CA GLN A 41 1.54 -13.08 -3.65
C GLN A 41 2.76 -13.87 -3.16
N MET A 42 2.88 -14.11 -1.86
CA MET A 42 4.02 -14.83 -1.30
C MET A 42 3.72 -16.31 -1.20
N PRO A 43 4.69 -17.19 -1.56
CA PRO A 43 4.50 -18.61 -1.40
C PRO A 43 4.49 -19.02 0.06
N ASP A 44 3.88 -20.17 0.35
CA ASP A 44 3.92 -20.75 1.68
C ASP A 44 5.36 -20.99 2.10
N GLY A 45 5.67 -20.69 3.35
CA GLY A 45 7.04 -20.82 3.87
C GLY A 45 7.85 -19.54 3.82
N SER A 46 7.35 -18.48 3.18
CA SER A 46 8.01 -17.18 3.18
C SER A 46 7.74 -16.39 4.46
N LEU A 47 7.22 -17.04 5.48
CA LEU A 47 6.89 -16.45 6.78
C LEU A 47 8.10 -15.83 7.48
N GLN A 48 9.31 -16.18 7.05
CA GLN A 48 10.54 -15.60 7.60
C GLN A 48 10.75 -14.15 7.16
N MET A 49 10.09 -13.72 6.08
CA MET A 49 10.11 -12.32 5.66
C MET A 49 9.08 -11.54 6.48
N THR A 50 9.49 -11.12 7.69
CA THR A 50 8.60 -10.37 8.59
C THR A 50 8.57 -8.89 8.28
N ASP A 51 9.62 -8.37 7.64
CA ASP A 51 9.76 -6.96 7.30
C ASP A 51 8.95 -6.64 6.03
N LEU A 52 8.07 -5.65 6.12
CA LEU A 52 7.26 -5.20 4.98
C LEU A 52 8.13 -4.73 3.82
N SER A 53 9.27 -4.10 4.10
CA SER A 53 10.22 -3.69 3.06
C SER A 53 10.68 -4.86 2.22
N ALA A 54 11.08 -5.96 2.85
CA ALA A 54 11.50 -7.17 2.17
C ALA A 54 10.37 -7.80 1.37
N ARG A 55 9.16 -7.83 1.94
CA ARG A 55 7.98 -8.37 1.25
C ARG A 55 7.64 -7.56 0.00
N VAL A 56 7.66 -6.25 0.09
CA VAL A 56 7.39 -5.37 -1.04
C VAL A 56 8.40 -5.61 -2.16
N SER A 57 9.69 -5.69 -1.83
CA SER A 57 10.74 -5.94 -2.82
C SER A 57 10.57 -7.30 -3.49
N PHE A 58 10.26 -8.33 -2.71
CA PHE A 58 10.04 -9.69 -3.24
C PHE A 58 8.86 -9.72 -4.20
N VAL A 59 7.72 -9.18 -3.77
CA VAL A 59 6.49 -9.20 -4.59
C VAL A 59 6.65 -8.34 -5.84
N ALA A 60 7.28 -7.17 -5.71
CA ALA A 60 7.52 -6.28 -6.86
C ALA A 60 8.35 -6.98 -7.93
N SER A 61 9.39 -7.69 -7.53
CA SER A 61 10.21 -8.48 -8.46
C SER A 61 9.42 -9.62 -9.08
N LYS A 62 8.63 -10.31 -8.27
CA LYS A 62 7.83 -11.46 -8.72
C LYS A 62 6.81 -11.06 -9.80
N VAL A 63 6.16 -9.91 -9.63
CA VAL A 63 5.15 -9.44 -10.60
C VAL A 63 5.76 -8.60 -11.72
N GLY A 64 7.07 -8.39 -11.72
CA GLY A 64 7.77 -7.74 -12.82
C GLY A 64 7.68 -6.22 -12.83
N LEU A 65 7.55 -5.59 -11.66
CA LEU A 65 7.52 -4.13 -11.58
C LEU A 65 8.90 -3.53 -11.92
N SER A 66 8.86 -2.36 -12.56
CA SER A 66 10.09 -1.60 -12.84
C SER A 66 10.71 -1.07 -11.54
N VAL A 67 11.98 -0.64 -11.64
CA VAL A 67 12.67 -0.01 -10.50
C VAL A 67 11.91 1.23 -10.01
N VAL A 68 11.38 2.02 -10.95
CA VAL A 68 10.61 3.23 -10.61
C VAL A 68 9.34 2.86 -9.83
N GLU A 69 8.64 1.83 -10.27
CA GLU A 69 7.43 1.36 -9.60
C GLU A 69 7.74 0.80 -8.21
N GLN A 70 8.82 0.03 -8.09
CA GLN A 70 9.28 -0.47 -6.79
C GLN A 70 9.59 0.68 -5.82
N ASN A 71 10.28 1.70 -6.32
CA ASN A 71 10.64 2.87 -5.51
C ASN A 71 9.40 3.62 -5.04
N ARG A 72 8.36 3.71 -5.86
CA ARG A 72 7.09 4.33 -5.47
C ARG A 72 6.40 3.55 -4.36
N LEU A 73 6.44 2.22 -4.42
CA LEU A 73 5.88 1.38 -3.36
C LEU A 73 6.64 1.56 -2.04
N HIS A 74 7.96 1.64 -2.09
CA HIS A 74 8.76 1.89 -0.89
C HIS A 74 8.53 3.30 -0.34
N THR A 75 8.35 4.29 -1.20
CA THR A 75 7.99 5.65 -0.77
C THR A 75 6.64 5.64 -0.06
N PHE A 76 5.66 4.95 -0.61
CA PHE A 76 4.35 4.78 0.03
C PHE A 76 4.49 4.11 1.40
N ARG A 77 5.27 3.03 1.49
CA ARG A 77 5.53 2.34 2.75
C ARG A 77 6.13 3.28 3.80
N LEU A 78 7.15 4.04 3.40
CA LEU A 78 7.81 4.99 4.31
C LEU A 78 6.89 6.12 4.72
N THR A 79 6.10 6.66 3.79
CA THR A 79 5.13 7.71 4.09
C THR A 79 4.08 7.22 5.08
N SER A 80 3.54 6.02 4.87
CA SER A 80 2.55 5.45 5.78
C SER A 80 3.13 5.21 7.17
N ASN A 81 4.38 4.75 7.27
CA ASN A 81 5.07 4.60 8.55
C ASN A 81 5.19 5.93 9.28
N ALA A 82 5.62 6.98 8.57
CA ALA A 82 5.79 8.30 9.16
C ALA A 82 4.46 8.88 9.65
N VAL A 83 3.40 8.72 8.87
CA VAL A 83 2.07 9.19 9.25
C VAL A 83 1.54 8.42 10.47
N LEU A 84 1.65 7.10 10.47
CA LEU A 84 1.14 6.26 11.55
C LEU A 84 1.93 6.44 12.85
N ASN A 85 3.21 6.78 12.76
CA ASN A 85 4.07 7.06 13.91
C ASN A 85 4.06 8.55 14.30
N ARG A 86 3.18 9.34 13.71
CA ARG A 86 3.03 10.78 13.99
C ARG A 86 4.30 11.59 13.75
N GLN A 87 5.14 11.13 12.82
CA GLN A 87 6.37 11.83 12.42
C GLN A 87 6.13 12.77 11.24
N SER A 88 5.00 12.64 10.56
CA SER A 88 4.63 13.45 9.41
C SER A 88 3.13 13.65 9.43
N GLU A 89 2.68 14.83 8.99
CA GLU A 89 1.25 15.08 8.82
C GLU A 89 0.79 14.57 7.46
N PRO A 90 -0.33 13.84 7.42
CA PRO A 90 -0.86 13.37 6.15
C PRO A 90 -1.45 14.53 5.35
N SER A 91 -1.34 14.47 4.03
CA SER A 91 -2.03 15.39 3.13
C SER A 91 -2.89 14.60 2.16
N ARG A 92 -4.02 15.20 1.77
CA ARG A 92 -4.92 14.56 0.81
C ARG A 92 -4.26 14.37 -0.55
N GLU A 93 -3.43 15.32 -0.95
CA GLU A 93 -2.69 15.24 -2.21
C GLU A 93 -1.73 14.04 -2.23
N ASN A 94 -0.96 13.87 -1.17
CA ASN A 94 -0.05 12.72 -1.04
C ASN A 94 -0.83 11.41 -0.97
N LEU A 95 -1.96 11.42 -0.29
CA LEU A 95 -2.81 10.23 -0.17
C LEU A 95 -3.33 9.78 -1.53
N LEU A 96 -3.80 10.70 -2.36
CA LEU A 96 -4.28 10.38 -3.71
C LEU A 96 -3.16 9.80 -4.57
N ARG A 97 -1.95 10.35 -4.48
CA ARG A 97 -0.78 9.81 -5.17
C ARG A 97 -0.49 8.38 -4.69
N ASP A 98 -0.52 8.16 -3.40
CA ASP A 98 -0.19 6.87 -2.80
C ASP A 98 -1.23 5.80 -3.13
N ILE A 99 -2.52 6.17 -3.18
CA ILE A 99 -3.56 5.24 -3.63
C ILE A 99 -3.30 4.78 -5.07
N LYS A 100 -2.92 5.71 -5.95
CA LYS A 100 -2.61 5.37 -7.34
C LYS A 100 -1.44 4.38 -7.45
N THR A 101 -0.50 4.44 -6.53
CA THR A 101 0.63 3.50 -6.50
C THR A 101 0.15 2.07 -6.30
N LEU A 102 -0.92 1.85 -5.58
CA LEU A 102 -1.46 0.51 -5.33
C LEU A 102 -2.06 -0.13 -6.59
N THR A 103 -2.31 0.65 -7.64
CA THR A 103 -2.81 0.09 -8.91
C THR A 103 -1.82 -0.90 -9.54
N PHE A 104 -0.55 -0.85 -9.16
CA PHE A 104 0.45 -1.78 -9.67
C PHE A 104 0.10 -3.24 -9.36
N PHE A 105 -0.75 -3.48 -8.38
CA PHE A 105 -1.17 -4.81 -7.95
C PHE A 105 -2.59 -5.19 -8.36
N VAL A 106 -3.32 -4.29 -9.00
CA VAL A 106 -4.75 -4.54 -9.32
C VAL A 106 -5.05 -4.55 -10.83
#